data_e9563c982a7f326fd402db063f1eb39e
#
_entry.id   e9563c982a7f326fd402db063f1eb39e
#
_cell.length_a   1.000
_cell.length_b   1.000
_cell.length_c   1.000
_cell.angle_alpha   90.00
_cell.angle_beta   90.00
_cell.angle_gamma   90.00
#
_symmetry.space_group_name_H-M   'P 1'
#
loop_
_entity.id
_entity.type
_entity.pdbx_description
1 polymer ?
#
loop_
_entity_poly.entity_id
_entity_poly.type
_entity_poly.pdbx_seq_one_letter_code
_entity_poly.pdbx_strand_id
1 'polypeptide(L)'
;MVFLLIGFMIFYLYPIKTLSELLIILAFIGIGNGATGILFWSMLPDTIEYGEWKTGIRTESSLYGFMTFAQKGAIALAALTLGIVLTNIGFEPNQVQSNETLKGLKLIMTLIPFIGVLISLSLIHISEPTRRKR
;
A
#
# COMPACT_ATOMS: atom_id res chain seq x y z
N MET A 1 -6.37 -3.09 -7.03
CA MET A 1 -5.34 -3.86 -6.31
C MET A 1 -4.56 -4.82 -7.22
N VAL A 2 -5.19 -5.63 -8.07
CA VAL A 2 -4.48 -6.51 -9.03
C VAL A 2 -3.51 -5.71 -9.92
N PHE A 3 -3.92 -4.54 -10.38
CA PHE A 3 -3.09 -3.62 -11.15
C PHE A 3 -1.78 -3.22 -10.43
N LEU A 4 -1.84 -3.01 -9.12
CA LEU A 4 -0.67 -2.73 -8.30
C LEU A 4 0.28 -3.93 -8.20
N LEU A 5 -0.26 -5.14 -8.05
CA LEU A 5 0.55 -6.36 -8.03
C LEU A 5 1.32 -6.53 -9.33
N ILE A 6 0.65 -6.30 -10.47
CA ILE A 6 1.29 -6.34 -11.79
C ILE A 6 2.39 -5.30 -11.88
N GLY A 7 2.14 -4.07 -11.43
CA GLY A 7 3.14 -2.99 -11.43
C GLY A 7 4.38 -3.33 -10.61
N PHE A 8 4.22 -3.85 -9.40
CA PHE A 8 5.34 -4.27 -8.57
C PHE A 8 6.08 -5.48 -9.15
N MET A 9 5.36 -6.40 -9.79
CA MET A 9 5.97 -7.54 -10.46
C MET A 9 6.83 -7.10 -11.66
N ILE A 10 6.33 -6.17 -12.47
CA ILE A 10 7.09 -5.56 -13.57
C ILE A 10 8.31 -4.84 -13.02
N PHE A 11 8.17 -4.03 -11.97
CA PHE A 11 9.30 -3.31 -11.36
C PHE A 11 10.40 -4.28 -10.89
N TYR A 12 10.04 -5.43 -10.34
CA TYR A 12 11.00 -6.43 -9.87
C TYR A 12 11.68 -7.19 -11.01
N LEU A 13 10.91 -7.67 -11.98
CA LEU A 13 11.41 -8.55 -13.03
C LEU A 13 12.12 -7.80 -14.16
N TYR A 14 11.67 -6.58 -14.46
CA TYR A 14 12.22 -5.83 -15.58
C TYR A 14 13.60 -5.24 -15.24
N PRO A 15 14.62 -5.46 -16.10
CA PRO A 15 15.94 -4.88 -15.93
C PRO A 15 15.93 -3.40 -16.37
N ILE A 16 15.65 -2.50 -15.43
CA ILE A 16 15.60 -1.06 -15.67
C ILE A 16 17.00 -0.56 -16.02
N LYS A 17 17.15 0.05 -17.21
CA LYS A 17 18.43 0.57 -17.69
C LYS A 17 18.43 2.09 -17.81
N THR A 18 17.29 2.69 -18.03
CA THR A 18 17.13 4.14 -18.24
C THR A 18 16.21 4.78 -17.22
N LEU A 19 16.42 6.08 -16.98
CA LEU A 19 15.56 6.86 -16.09
C LEU A 19 14.12 6.93 -16.61
N SER A 20 13.93 6.98 -17.92
CA SER A 20 12.60 7.02 -18.54
C SER A 20 11.81 5.73 -18.29
N GLU A 21 12.45 4.56 -18.37
CA GLU A 21 11.82 3.29 -18.04
C GLU A 21 11.38 3.24 -16.58
N LEU A 22 12.23 3.70 -15.67
CA LEU A 22 11.91 3.80 -14.26
C LEU A 22 10.69 4.69 -14.02
N LEU A 23 10.67 5.88 -14.62
CA LEU A 23 9.58 6.84 -14.45
C LEU A 23 8.24 6.29 -14.98
N ILE A 24 8.25 5.59 -16.11
CA ILE A 24 7.04 4.96 -16.68
C ILE A 24 6.48 3.90 -15.71
N ILE A 25 7.32 3.03 -15.17
CA ILE A 25 6.90 1.99 -14.22
C ILE A 25 6.37 2.62 -12.93
N LEU A 26 7.06 3.64 -12.40
CA LEU A 26 6.61 4.36 -11.21
C LEU A 26 5.30 5.12 -11.44
N ALA A 27 5.10 5.71 -12.61
CA ALA A 27 3.84 6.36 -12.97
C ALA A 27 2.69 5.33 -13.01
N PHE A 28 2.93 4.16 -13.59
CA PHE A 28 1.95 3.08 -13.62
C PHE A 28 1.55 2.62 -12.20
N ILE A 29 2.53 2.40 -11.32
CA ILE A 29 2.28 2.06 -9.91
C ILE A 29 1.57 3.22 -9.18
N GLY A 30 1.97 4.47 -9.47
CA GLY A 30 1.39 5.67 -8.88
C GLY A 30 -0.10 5.84 -9.21
N ILE A 31 -0.51 5.58 -10.44
CA ILE A 31 -1.92 5.61 -10.86
C ILE A 31 -2.72 4.55 -10.08
N GLY A 32 -2.20 3.33 -9.98
CA GLY A 32 -2.85 2.26 -9.22
C GLY A 32 -2.98 2.57 -7.73
N ASN A 33 -1.95 3.18 -7.15
CA ASN A 33 -1.94 3.57 -5.75
C ASN A 33 -2.92 4.73 -5.47
N GLY A 34 -2.95 5.74 -6.34
CA GLY A 34 -3.91 6.86 -6.27
C GLY A 34 -5.36 6.38 -6.36
N ALA A 35 -5.68 5.50 -7.30
CA ALA A 35 -7.02 4.92 -7.44
C ALA A 35 -7.44 4.14 -6.17
N THR A 36 -6.52 3.36 -5.59
CA THR A 36 -6.79 2.62 -4.35
C THR A 36 -7.04 3.57 -3.18
N GLY A 37 -6.27 4.66 -3.08
CA GLY A 37 -6.45 5.68 -2.05
C GLY A 37 -7.82 6.36 -2.14
N ILE A 38 -8.26 6.75 -3.33
CA ILE A 38 -9.57 7.37 -3.54
C ILE A 38 -10.70 6.41 -3.12
N LEU A 39 -10.62 5.14 -3.55
CA LEU A 39 -11.62 4.13 -3.19
C LEU A 39 -11.68 3.91 -1.67
N PHE A 40 -10.53 3.86 -1.01
CA PHE A 40 -10.47 3.70 0.45
C PHE A 40 -11.19 4.83 1.18
N TRP A 41 -10.97 6.08 0.80
CA TRP A 41 -11.62 7.23 1.42
C TRP A 41 -13.10 7.35 1.05
N SER A 42 -13.51 6.89 -0.13
CA SER A 42 -14.92 6.92 -0.54
C SER A 42 -15.79 5.91 0.21
N MET A 43 -15.22 4.81 0.70
CA MET A 43 -15.96 3.79 1.47
C MET A 43 -16.28 4.22 2.90
N LEU A 44 -15.59 5.24 3.43
CA LEU A 44 -15.76 5.67 4.81
C LEU A 44 -17.15 6.31 5.07
N PRO A 45 -17.63 7.25 4.23
CA PRO A 45 -18.99 7.77 4.35
C PRO A 45 -20.06 6.68 4.29
N ASP A 46 -19.95 5.72 3.37
CA ASP A 46 -20.90 4.61 3.23
C ASP A 46 -20.98 3.78 4.54
N THR A 47 -19.83 3.57 5.18
CA THR A 47 -19.76 2.86 6.47
C THR A 47 -20.46 3.64 7.59
N ILE A 48 -20.31 4.97 7.59
CA ILE A 48 -20.97 5.86 8.56
C ILE A 48 -22.49 5.83 8.37
N GLU A 49 -22.97 5.96 7.14
CA GLU A 49 -24.40 5.92 6.81
C GLU A 49 -25.04 4.57 7.19
N TYR A 50 -24.35 3.48 6.88
CA TYR A 50 -24.81 2.14 7.28
C TYR A 50 -24.86 1.99 8.81
N GLY A 51 -23.86 2.50 9.52
CA GLY A 51 -23.81 2.50 10.99
C GLY A 51 -24.97 3.29 11.60
N GLU A 52 -25.24 4.50 11.09
CA GLU A 52 -26.35 5.34 11.51
C GLU A 52 -27.69 4.68 11.25
N TRP A 53 -27.90 4.11 10.06
CA TRP A 53 -29.11 3.36 9.73
C TRP A 53 -29.36 2.19 10.71
N LYS A 54 -28.32 1.49 11.12
CA LYS A 54 -28.44 0.30 11.97
C LYS A 54 -28.61 0.63 13.46
N THR A 55 -27.97 1.70 13.95
CA THR A 55 -27.89 2.03 15.38
C THR A 55 -28.68 3.27 15.79
N GLY A 56 -29.08 4.10 14.83
CA GLY A 56 -29.69 5.41 15.06
C GLY A 56 -28.69 6.47 15.57
N ILE A 57 -27.38 6.14 15.65
CA ILE A 57 -26.35 7.02 16.18
C ILE A 57 -25.32 7.33 15.10
N ARG A 58 -25.11 8.62 14.80
CA ARG A 58 -24.11 9.08 13.85
C ARG A 58 -22.75 9.22 14.54
N THR A 59 -21.80 8.34 14.20
CA THR A 59 -20.46 8.26 14.82
C THR A 59 -19.35 8.77 13.89
N GLU A 60 -19.65 9.77 13.07
CA GLU A 60 -18.75 10.27 12.02
C GLU A 60 -17.37 10.69 12.56
N SER A 61 -17.33 11.56 13.58
CA SER A 61 -16.09 12.07 14.16
C SER A 61 -15.21 10.96 14.76
N SER A 62 -15.82 9.98 15.41
CA SER A 62 -15.11 8.86 16.02
C SER A 62 -14.47 7.96 14.95
N LEU A 63 -15.20 7.67 13.86
CA LEU A 63 -14.68 6.85 12.76
C LEU A 63 -13.54 7.55 12.01
N TYR A 64 -13.70 8.82 11.64
CA TYR A 64 -12.61 9.59 11.02
C TYR A 64 -11.39 9.74 11.94
N GLY A 65 -11.61 9.95 13.23
CA GLY A 65 -10.55 10.02 14.24
C GLY A 65 -9.76 8.71 14.33
N PHE A 66 -10.44 7.59 14.43
CA PHE A 66 -9.82 6.27 14.48
C PHE A 66 -9.05 5.94 13.20
N MET A 67 -9.65 6.20 12.02
CA MET A 67 -8.99 5.96 10.73
C MET A 67 -7.73 6.80 10.56
N THR A 68 -7.80 8.09 10.93
CA THR A 68 -6.64 8.99 10.87
C THR A 68 -5.54 8.54 11.85
N PHE A 69 -5.89 8.11 13.05
CA PHE A 69 -4.96 7.58 14.03
C PHE A 69 -4.27 6.31 13.49
N ALA A 70 -5.05 5.35 12.97
CA ALA A 70 -4.53 4.12 12.39
C ALA A 70 -3.59 4.40 11.21
N GLN A 71 -3.96 5.33 10.32
CA GLN A 71 -3.13 5.73 9.19
C GLN A 71 -1.79 6.34 9.64
N LYS A 72 -1.81 7.26 10.61
CA LYS A 72 -0.57 7.86 11.14
C LYS A 72 0.31 6.82 11.84
N GLY A 73 -0.29 5.91 12.59
CA GLY A 73 0.40 4.80 13.21
C GLY A 73 1.07 3.88 12.19
N ALA A 74 0.36 3.55 11.11
CA ALA A 74 0.91 2.75 10.02
C ALA A 74 2.09 3.43 9.31
N ILE A 75 1.99 4.75 9.07
CA ILE A 75 3.10 5.53 8.48
C ILE A 75 4.33 5.54 9.41
N ALA A 76 4.13 5.72 10.71
CA ALA A 76 5.23 5.69 11.69
C ALA A 76 5.92 4.32 11.73
N LEU A 77 5.15 3.24 11.76
CA LEU A 77 5.68 1.87 11.71
C LEU A 77 6.41 1.58 10.38
N ALA A 78 5.89 2.05 9.26
CA ALA A 78 6.54 1.91 7.96
C ALA A 78 7.89 2.64 7.92
N ALA A 79 7.95 3.87 8.44
CA ALA A 79 9.19 4.65 8.52
C ALA A 79 10.23 3.98 9.42
N LEU A 80 9.82 3.45 10.57
CA LEU A 80 10.69 2.71 11.48
C LEU A 80 11.24 1.44 10.80
N THR A 81 10.37 0.67 10.19
CA THR A 81 10.75 -0.55 9.45
C THR A 81 11.73 -0.23 8.33
N LEU A 82 11.44 0.81 7.54
CA LEU A 82 12.33 1.26 6.46
C LEU A 82 13.71 1.65 6.99
N GLY A 83 13.78 2.42 8.08
CA GLY A 83 15.05 2.81 8.69
C GLY A 83 15.89 1.61 9.13
N ILE A 84 15.29 0.65 9.82
CA ILE A 84 15.98 -0.58 10.25
C ILE A 84 16.48 -1.37 9.04
N VAL A 85 15.66 -1.50 8.03
CA VAL A 85 16.02 -2.28 6.84
C VAL A 85 17.12 -1.59 6.03
N LEU A 86 17.06 -0.28 5.83
CA LEU A 86 18.12 0.49 5.15
C LEU A 86 19.47 0.34 5.84
N THR A 87 19.48 0.37 7.16
CA THR A 87 20.70 0.15 7.95
C THR A 87 21.28 -1.26 7.72
N ASN A 88 20.41 -2.28 7.73
CA ASN A 88 20.86 -3.67 7.56
C ASN A 88 21.39 -3.99 6.14
N ILE A 89 20.91 -3.30 5.11
CA ILE A 89 21.42 -3.48 3.74
C ILE A 89 22.65 -2.60 3.44
N GLY A 90 23.15 -1.86 4.43
CA GLY A 90 24.32 -0.99 4.27
C GLY A 90 24.07 0.21 3.36
N PHE A 91 22.88 0.82 3.44
CA PHE A 91 22.58 2.02 2.68
C PHE A 91 23.29 3.24 3.28
N GLU A 92 24.12 3.91 2.50
CA GLU A 92 24.80 5.13 2.88
C GLU A 92 24.28 6.33 2.08
N PRO A 93 23.68 7.36 2.72
CA PRO A 93 23.18 8.54 2.00
C PRO A 93 24.31 9.29 1.29
N ASN A 94 24.01 9.82 0.09
CA ASN A 94 24.92 10.65 -0.72
C ASN A 94 26.19 9.93 -1.23
N GLN A 95 26.22 8.61 -1.23
CA GLN A 95 27.30 7.81 -1.81
C GLN A 95 26.81 6.90 -2.93
N VAL A 96 27.74 6.45 -3.77
CA VAL A 96 27.45 5.43 -4.79
C VAL A 96 27.23 4.11 -4.07
N GLN A 97 26.03 3.57 -4.20
CA GLN A 97 25.64 2.34 -3.50
C GLN A 97 26.28 1.10 -4.11
N SER A 98 26.59 0.11 -3.28
CA SER A 98 27.07 -1.19 -3.75
C SER A 98 25.99 -1.93 -4.55
N ASN A 99 26.38 -2.86 -5.41
CA ASN A 99 25.43 -3.69 -6.15
C ASN A 99 24.53 -4.53 -5.24
N GLU A 100 25.02 -4.92 -4.07
CA GLU A 100 24.25 -5.66 -3.08
C GLU A 100 23.20 -4.76 -2.42
N THR A 101 23.57 -3.54 -2.05
CA THR A 101 22.65 -2.53 -1.51
C THR A 101 21.56 -2.19 -2.52
N LEU A 102 21.90 -2.01 -3.81
CA LEU A 102 20.93 -1.75 -4.88
C LEU A 102 19.93 -2.91 -5.06
N LYS A 103 20.40 -4.15 -5.00
CA LYS A 103 19.51 -5.32 -5.03
C LYS A 103 18.61 -5.39 -3.81
N GLY A 104 19.15 -5.11 -2.63
CA GLY A 104 18.39 -5.01 -1.39
C GLY A 104 17.31 -3.94 -1.45
N LEU A 105 17.63 -2.73 -1.91
CA LEU A 105 16.67 -1.65 -2.12
C LEU A 105 15.54 -2.06 -3.07
N LYS A 106 15.88 -2.63 -4.22
CA LYS A 106 14.87 -3.11 -5.19
C LYS A 106 13.94 -4.16 -4.58
N LEU A 107 14.50 -5.10 -3.84
CA LEU A 107 13.75 -6.17 -3.17
C LEU A 107 12.77 -5.59 -2.14
N ILE A 108 13.21 -4.66 -1.30
CA ILE A 108 12.39 -4.06 -0.25
C ILE A 108 11.27 -3.22 -0.86
N MET A 109 11.59 -2.37 -1.83
CA MET A 109 10.63 -1.52 -2.53
C MET A 109 9.55 -2.32 -3.29
N THR A 110 9.83 -3.59 -3.57
CA THR A 110 8.88 -4.48 -4.22
C THR A 110 8.14 -5.37 -3.23
N LEU A 111 8.89 -6.08 -2.38
CA LEU A 111 8.35 -7.16 -1.54
C LEU A 111 7.40 -6.64 -0.47
N ILE A 112 7.77 -5.55 0.21
CA ILE A 112 6.94 -5.00 1.30
C ILE A 112 5.58 -4.53 0.79
N PRO A 113 5.48 -3.67 -0.25
CA PRO A 113 4.19 -3.26 -0.78
C PRO A 113 3.42 -4.42 -1.42
N PHE A 114 4.11 -5.34 -2.08
CA PHE A 114 3.49 -6.52 -2.69
C PHE A 114 2.77 -7.40 -1.65
N ILE A 115 3.43 -7.69 -0.53
CA ILE A 115 2.83 -8.43 0.59
C ILE A 115 1.64 -7.64 1.17
N GLY A 116 1.79 -6.32 1.35
CA GLY A 116 0.72 -5.47 1.84
C GLY A 116 -0.53 -5.51 0.95
N VAL A 117 -0.36 -5.46 -0.37
CA VAL A 117 -1.47 -5.57 -1.34
C VAL A 117 -2.08 -6.97 -1.31
N LEU A 118 -1.28 -8.04 -1.18
CA LEU A 118 -1.79 -9.42 -1.06
C LEU A 118 -2.64 -9.60 0.20
N ILE A 119 -2.18 -9.10 1.34
CA ILE A 119 -2.94 -9.15 2.60
C ILE A 119 -4.26 -8.39 2.44
N SER A 120 -4.22 -7.20 1.86
CA SER A 120 -5.42 -6.38 1.60
C SER A 120 -6.42 -7.09 0.69
N LEU A 121 -5.96 -7.75 -0.37
CA LEU A 121 -6.80 -8.55 -1.26
C LEU A 121 -7.42 -9.75 -0.54
N SER A 122 -6.64 -10.44 0.28
CA SER A 122 -7.12 -11.56 1.09
C SER A 122 -8.24 -11.13 2.04
N LEU A 123 -8.07 -10.00 2.72
CA LEU A 123 -9.09 -9.45 3.63
C LEU A 123 -10.38 -9.08 2.90
N ILE A 124 -10.29 -8.49 1.71
CA ILE A 124 -11.46 -8.17 0.89
C ILE A 124 -12.19 -9.44 0.48
N HIS A 125 -11.46 -10.47 0.09
CA HIS A 125 -12.06 -11.75 -0.34
C HIS A 125 -12.77 -12.48 0.81
N ILE A 126 -12.24 -12.39 2.03
CA ILE A 126 -12.85 -12.96 3.24
C ILE A 126 -14.12 -12.18 3.64
N SER A 127 -14.11 -10.86 3.46
CA SER A 127 -15.23 -10.00 3.84
C SER A 127 -16.38 -9.99 2.81
N GLU A 128 -16.19 -10.49 1.59
CA GLU A 128 -17.30 -10.67 0.65
C GLU A 128 -18.27 -11.73 1.18
N PRO A 129 -19.52 -11.33 1.54
CA PRO A 129 -20.50 -12.32 1.93
C PRO A 129 -20.76 -13.20 0.71
N THR A 130 -20.44 -14.48 0.84
CA THR A 130 -20.83 -15.49 -0.14
C THR A 130 -22.33 -15.29 -0.43
N ARG A 131 -22.69 -14.74 -1.58
CA ARG A 131 -24.07 -14.72 -2.05
C ARG A 131 -24.50 -16.18 -2.17
N ARG A 132 -24.99 -16.74 -1.07
CA ARG A 132 -25.76 -17.98 -1.15
C ARG A 132 -26.93 -17.70 -2.09
N LYS A 133 -26.85 -18.27 -3.28
CA LYS A 133 -27.99 -18.35 -4.18
C LYS A 133 -29.14 -18.96 -3.39
N ARG A 134 -30.15 -18.16 -3.11
CA ARG A 134 -31.49 -18.67 -2.80
C ARG A 134 -32.18 -18.98 -4.09
#